data_f7647c532ce787d0d2c0f4e2ed3253df
#
_entry.id   f7647c532ce787d0d2c0f4e2ed3253df
#
_cell.length_a   1.000
_cell.length_b   1.000
_cell.length_c   1.000
_cell.angle_alpha   90.00
_cell.angle_beta   90.00
_cell.angle_gamma   90.00
#
_symmetry.space_group_name_H-M   'P 1'
#
loop_
_entity.id
_entity.type
_entity.pdbx_description
1 polymer ?
#
loop_
_entity_poly.entity_id
_entity_poly.type
_entity_poly.pdbx_seq_one_letter_code
_entity_poly.pdbx_strand_id
1 'polypeptide(L)'
;MGPRITLRQLATFTAIAELGNVTQAAARIALSQSAASQALQELERALGTRLFDRSGKRLALNDNGRAFYPKASALLAQSAELESLFESAPVQLSLGASRSIGGYLLPQVMAGFLGELPESRLELQVANSGGVIEALAEFRLDVAFIEAPIQHPQIQLTPWMADELLLVVAPDHPLAAAESVTLQDLAAARWVLRESGSGTRVTFEQQVLPRLGSVNAPLEVSNAEAIKQLVASGFGIGCLSQRVVQAELARGELVQLDNPLGPLRRTFFRALHIDKYPTAGLRRFLDYAQDWAARSDAI
;
A
#
# COMPACT_ATOMS: atom_id res chain seq x y z
N MET A 1 34.46 21.11 -5.37
CA MET A 1 35.19 20.06 -6.12
C MET A 1 34.71 18.70 -5.60
N GLY A 2 34.18 17.83 -6.45
CA GLY A 2 33.77 16.47 -6.06
C GLY A 2 34.95 15.54 -5.83
N PRO A 3 34.72 14.33 -5.28
CA PRO A 3 35.76 13.35 -5.06
C PRO A 3 36.39 12.92 -6.39
N ARG A 4 37.74 12.79 -6.39
CA ARG A 4 38.50 12.40 -7.58
C ARG A 4 38.54 10.88 -7.81
N ILE A 5 38.08 10.11 -6.85
CA ILE A 5 38.07 8.63 -6.82
C ILE A 5 36.63 8.15 -6.89
N THR A 6 36.39 7.09 -7.67
CA THR A 6 35.07 6.47 -7.82
C THR A 6 35.01 5.10 -7.13
N LEU A 7 33.83 4.65 -6.68
CA LEU A 7 33.63 3.30 -6.14
C LEU A 7 34.05 2.21 -7.14
N ARG A 8 33.81 2.41 -8.43
CA ARG A 8 34.24 1.48 -9.49
C ARG A 8 35.77 1.32 -9.55
N GLN A 9 36.51 2.41 -9.36
CA GLN A 9 37.97 2.35 -9.29
C GLN A 9 38.45 1.63 -8.03
N LEU A 10 37.80 1.85 -6.89
CA LEU A 10 38.08 1.13 -5.65
C LEU A 10 37.81 -0.37 -5.80
N ALA A 11 36.64 -0.75 -6.35
CA ALA A 11 36.30 -2.15 -6.62
C ALA A 11 37.30 -2.82 -7.58
N THR A 12 37.76 -2.10 -8.60
CA THR A 12 38.79 -2.61 -9.50
C THR A 12 40.12 -2.84 -8.79
N PHE A 13 40.53 -1.89 -7.96
CA PHE A 13 41.77 -1.98 -7.19
C PHE A 13 41.73 -3.16 -6.20
N THR A 14 40.66 -3.29 -5.41
CA THR A 14 40.54 -4.38 -4.43
C THR A 14 40.45 -5.74 -5.09
N ALA A 15 39.74 -5.88 -6.22
CA ALA A 15 39.70 -7.12 -7.00
C ALA A 15 41.07 -7.53 -7.53
N ILE A 16 41.87 -6.57 -8.01
CA ILE A 16 43.24 -6.84 -8.48
C ILE A 16 44.15 -7.18 -7.30
N ALA A 17 44.01 -6.51 -6.16
CA ALA A 17 44.80 -6.80 -4.96
C ALA A 17 44.60 -8.23 -4.44
N GLU A 18 43.38 -8.73 -4.49
CA GLU A 18 43.04 -10.09 -4.03
C GLU A 18 43.44 -11.19 -5.03
N LEU A 19 43.32 -10.93 -6.31
CA LEU A 19 43.56 -11.95 -7.36
C LEU A 19 44.97 -11.87 -8.00
N GLY A 20 45.69 -10.77 -7.79
CA GLY A 20 47.02 -10.55 -8.35
C GLY A 20 47.04 -10.48 -9.89
N ASN A 21 45.87 -10.45 -10.54
CA ASN A 21 45.73 -10.54 -12.00
C ASN A 21 44.59 -9.68 -12.52
N VAL A 22 44.86 -8.77 -13.44
CA VAL A 22 43.87 -7.82 -13.97
C VAL A 22 42.74 -8.52 -14.74
N THR A 23 43.05 -9.59 -15.49
CA THR A 23 42.05 -10.30 -16.30
C THR A 23 41.02 -11.03 -15.40
N GLN A 24 41.52 -11.70 -14.38
CA GLN A 24 40.64 -12.37 -13.40
C GLN A 24 39.80 -11.36 -12.57
N ALA A 25 40.45 -10.26 -12.16
CA ALA A 25 39.74 -9.19 -11.44
C ALA A 25 38.65 -8.55 -12.31
N ALA A 26 38.94 -8.27 -13.59
CA ALA A 26 37.95 -7.73 -14.53
C ALA A 26 36.73 -8.65 -14.68
N ALA A 27 36.95 -9.96 -14.83
CA ALA A 27 35.88 -10.94 -14.93
C ALA A 27 35.00 -10.96 -13.65
N ARG A 28 35.62 -10.87 -12.45
CA ARG A 28 34.88 -10.86 -11.18
C ARG A 28 33.95 -9.65 -11.01
N ILE A 29 34.38 -8.48 -11.56
CA ILE A 29 33.59 -7.23 -11.45
C ILE A 29 32.83 -6.88 -12.74
N ALA A 30 32.64 -7.84 -13.63
CA ALA A 30 31.91 -7.71 -14.89
C ALA A 30 32.46 -6.57 -15.81
N LEU A 31 33.78 -6.42 -15.88
CA LEU A 31 34.47 -5.48 -16.77
C LEU A 31 35.32 -6.19 -17.84
N SER A 32 35.64 -5.48 -18.94
CA SER A 32 36.70 -5.90 -19.83
C SER A 32 38.07 -5.67 -19.17
N GLN A 33 39.07 -6.46 -19.56
CA GLN A 33 40.45 -6.30 -19.05
C GLN A 33 40.99 -4.90 -19.32
N SER A 34 40.70 -4.32 -20.49
CA SER A 34 41.09 -2.96 -20.84
C SER A 34 40.45 -1.91 -19.93
N ALA A 35 39.15 -2.04 -19.63
CA ALA A 35 38.43 -1.14 -18.73
C ALA A 35 38.99 -1.23 -17.29
N ALA A 36 39.28 -2.44 -16.80
CA ALA A 36 39.89 -2.61 -15.48
C ALA A 36 41.31 -2.03 -15.40
N SER A 37 42.13 -2.23 -16.44
CA SER A 37 43.45 -1.60 -16.51
C SER A 37 43.36 -0.08 -16.52
N GLN A 38 42.43 0.49 -17.28
CA GLN A 38 42.23 1.93 -17.35
C GLN A 38 41.78 2.48 -15.99
N ALA A 39 40.79 1.84 -15.34
CA ALA A 39 40.31 2.24 -14.04
C ALA A 39 41.39 2.26 -12.95
N LEU A 40 42.30 1.25 -12.97
CA LEU A 40 43.43 1.24 -12.06
C LEU A 40 44.41 2.39 -12.37
N GLN A 41 44.76 2.64 -13.65
CA GLN A 41 45.62 3.73 -14.02
C GLN A 41 45.09 5.11 -13.66
N GLU A 42 43.76 5.31 -13.82
CA GLU A 42 43.09 6.54 -13.43
C GLU A 42 43.11 6.73 -11.90
N LEU A 43 42.92 5.66 -11.13
CA LEU A 43 43.03 5.69 -9.68
C LEU A 43 44.43 6.09 -9.23
N GLU A 44 45.47 5.42 -9.77
CA GLU A 44 46.86 5.73 -9.44
C GLU A 44 47.24 7.17 -9.83
N ARG A 45 46.74 7.66 -10.97
CA ARG A 45 46.91 9.06 -11.40
C ARG A 45 46.19 10.03 -10.44
N ALA A 46 44.99 9.73 -10.01
CA ALA A 46 44.24 10.56 -9.08
C ALA A 46 44.89 10.66 -7.69
N LEU A 47 45.54 9.56 -7.27
CA LEU A 47 46.32 9.49 -6.02
C LEU A 47 47.76 10.05 -6.15
N GLY A 48 48.25 10.22 -7.36
CA GLY A 48 49.66 10.66 -7.63
C GLY A 48 50.70 9.60 -7.27
N THR A 49 50.31 8.32 -7.11
CA THR A 49 51.23 7.25 -6.72
C THR A 49 50.80 5.91 -7.31
N ARG A 50 51.74 4.97 -7.46
CA ARG A 50 51.43 3.59 -7.82
C ARG A 50 51.04 2.79 -6.59
N LEU A 51 50.15 1.82 -6.79
CA LEU A 51 49.65 0.94 -5.75
C LEU A 51 50.16 -0.50 -5.90
N PHE A 52 50.72 -0.84 -7.07
CA PHE A 52 51.22 -2.17 -7.37
C PHE A 52 52.63 -2.14 -7.91
N ASP A 53 53.40 -3.15 -7.54
CA ASP A 53 54.63 -3.57 -8.21
C ASP A 53 54.29 -4.58 -9.30
N ARG A 54 55.00 -4.51 -10.44
CA ARG A 54 54.80 -5.39 -11.59
C ARG A 54 55.89 -6.43 -11.66
N SER A 55 55.57 -7.70 -11.52
CA SER A 55 56.49 -8.83 -11.73
C SER A 55 55.92 -9.72 -12.85
N GLY A 56 56.29 -9.44 -14.09
CA GLY A 56 55.76 -10.12 -15.28
C GLY A 56 54.26 -9.87 -15.45
N LYS A 57 53.45 -10.94 -15.42
CA LYS A 57 51.99 -10.87 -15.52
C LYS A 57 51.27 -10.74 -14.15
N ARG A 58 52.01 -10.75 -13.04
CA ARG A 58 51.43 -10.62 -11.68
C ARG A 58 51.60 -9.20 -11.15
N LEU A 59 50.58 -8.75 -10.44
CA LEU A 59 50.56 -7.50 -9.70
C LEU A 59 50.57 -7.82 -8.21
N ALA A 60 51.52 -7.25 -7.48
CA ALA A 60 51.59 -7.35 -6.04
C ALA A 60 51.44 -5.96 -5.42
N LEU A 61 50.69 -5.85 -4.31
CA LEU A 61 50.58 -4.58 -3.61
C LEU A 61 51.95 -4.09 -3.13
N ASN A 62 52.30 -2.86 -3.50
CA ASN A 62 53.44 -2.16 -2.89
C ASN A 62 53.06 -1.55 -1.53
N ASP A 63 53.91 -0.83 -0.85
CA ASP A 63 53.68 -0.23 0.45
C ASP A 63 52.46 0.70 0.46
N ASN A 64 52.32 1.53 -0.59
CA ASN A 64 51.16 2.40 -0.76
C ASN A 64 49.86 1.60 -0.95
N GLY A 65 49.91 0.53 -1.76
CA GLY A 65 48.79 -0.35 -2.00
C GLY A 65 48.35 -1.08 -0.72
N ARG A 66 49.31 -1.57 0.09
CA ARG A 66 49.01 -2.18 1.42
C ARG A 66 48.37 -1.19 2.39
N ALA A 67 48.80 0.05 2.40
CA ALA A 67 48.20 1.10 3.25
C ALA A 67 46.82 1.55 2.72
N PHE A 68 46.61 1.52 1.41
CA PHE A 68 45.36 1.95 0.78
C PHE A 68 44.25 0.87 0.83
N TYR A 69 44.60 -0.41 0.72
CA TYR A 69 43.69 -1.54 0.62
C TYR A 69 42.63 -1.58 1.74
N PRO A 70 42.98 -1.51 3.04
CA PRO A 70 41.95 -1.58 4.09
C PRO A 70 40.97 -0.39 4.05
N LYS A 71 41.42 0.78 3.63
CA LYS A 71 40.55 1.96 3.51
C LYS A 71 39.60 1.86 2.30
N ALA A 72 40.11 1.36 1.18
CA ALA A 72 39.32 1.11 -0.02
C ALA A 72 38.23 0.04 0.25
N SER A 73 38.59 -1.04 0.92
CA SER A 73 37.66 -2.10 1.29
C SER A 73 36.58 -1.61 2.26
N ALA A 74 36.95 -0.78 3.26
CA ALA A 74 35.98 -0.20 4.18
C ALA A 74 34.97 0.72 3.49
N LEU A 75 35.41 1.55 2.53
CA LEU A 75 34.51 2.41 1.74
C LEU A 75 33.54 1.60 0.87
N LEU A 76 34.02 0.51 0.27
CA LEU A 76 33.15 -0.40 -0.51
C LEU A 76 32.13 -1.10 0.37
N ALA A 77 32.52 -1.54 1.58
CA ALA A 77 31.60 -2.12 2.55
C ALA A 77 30.52 -1.12 2.97
N GLN A 78 30.90 0.13 3.27
CA GLN A 78 29.93 1.20 3.59
C GLN A 78 29.01 1.50 2.41
N SER A 79 29.52 1.46 1.16
CA SER A 79 28.67 1.62 -0.02
C SER A 79 27.64 0.50 -0.14
N ALA A 80 28.04 -0.75 0.11
CA ALA A 80 27.12 -1.90 0.11
C ALA A 80 26.07 -1.79 1.24
N GLU A 81 26.44 -1.29 2.42
CA GLU A 81 25.49 -0.99 3.50
C GLU A 81 24.46 0.06 3.07
N LEU A 82 24.88 1.10 2.34
CA LEU A 82 23.97 2.11 1.81
C LEU A 82 23.02 1.53 0.74
N GLU A 83 23.51 0.64 -0.11
CA GLU A 83 22.68 -0.03 -1.14
C GLU A 83 21.62 -0.94 -0.50
N SER A 84 21.97 -1.64 0.58
CA SER A 84 21.06 -2.53 1.32
C SER A 84 20.25 -1.82 2.42
N LEU A 85 20.51 -0.54 2.68
CA LEU A 85 19.90 0.22 3.78
C LEU A 85 18.37 0.12 3.82
N PHE A 86 17.73 0.04 2.67
CA PHE A 86 16.28 0.02 2.54
C PHE A 86 15.69 -1.38 2.30
N GLU A 87 16.50 -2.43 2.18
CA GLU A 87 16.01 -3.80 1.95
C GLU A 87 15.41 -4.42 3.23
N SER A 88 15.98 -4.11 4.39
CA SER A 88 15.56 -4.60 5.70
C SER A 88 15.17 -3.48 6.69
N ALA A 89 15.16 -2.22 6.25
CA ALA A 89 14.79 -1.10 7.12
C ALA A 89 13.33 -1.20 7.60
N PRO A 90 13.05 -0.75 8.84
CA PRO A 90 11.68 -0.60 9.31
C PRO A 90 10.85 0.26 8.34
N VAL A 91 9.61 -0.16 8.09
CA VAL A 91 8.70 0.54 7.18
C VAL A 91 7.97 1.63 7.95
N GLN A 92 7.97 2.85 7.41
CA GLN A 92 7.17 3.94 7.94
C GLN A 92 6.23 4.44 6.83
N LEU A 93 4.90 4.32 7.06
CA LEU A 93 3.89 4.69 6.08
C LEU A 93 2.70 5.38 6.73
N SER A 94 2.17 6.38 6.00
CA SER A 94 0.91 7.04 6.29
C SER A 94 -0.17 6.49 5.36
N LEU A 95 -1.12 5.75 5.93
CA LEU A 95 -2.19 5.07 5.23
C LEU A 95 -3.48 5.88 5.30
N GLY A 96 -4.24 5.92 4.21
CA GLY A 96 -5.59 6.45 4.19
C GLY A 96 -6.62 5.34 3.99
N ALA A 97 -7.77 5.46 4.63
CA ALA A 97 -8.87 4.54 4.36
C ALA A 97 -10.23 5.21 4.45
N SER A 98 -11.16 4.79 3.59
CA SER A 98 -12.57 5.07 3.78
C SER A 98 -13.09 4.38 5.04
N ARG A 99 -14.21 4.87 5.57
CA ARG A 99 -14.67 4.51 6.94
C ARG A 99 -14.89 3.01 7.12
N SER A 100 -15.52 2.31 6.18
CA SER A 100 -15.73 0.87 6.30
C SER A 100 -14.43 0.10 6.24
N ILE A 101 -13.54 0.47 5.31
CA ILE A 101 -12.23 -0.19 5.17
C ILE A 101 -11.34 0.10 6.38
N GLY A 102 -11.27 1.36 6.81
CA GLY A 102 -10.45 1.77 7.95
C GLY A 102 -10.94 1.26 9.30
N GLY A 103 -12.25 1.02 9.44
CA GLY A 103 -12.83 0.50 10.68
C GLY A 103 -12.80 -1.03 10.78
N TYR A 104 -12.93 -1.75 9.66
CA TYR A 104 -13.23 -3.18 9.71
C TYR A 104 -12.22 -4.08 9.00
N LEU A 105 -11.41 -3.55 8.08
CA LEU A 105 -10.47 -4.36 7.30
C LEU A 105 -9.01 -3.98 7.56
N LEU A 106 -8.67 -2.72 7.37
CA LEU A 106 -7.28 -2.29 7.41
C LEU A 106 -6.59 -2.49 8.77
N PRO A 107 -7.28 -2.42 9.93
CA PRO A 107 -6.66 -2.74 11.21
C PRO A 107 -6.08 -4.17 11.27
N GLN A 108 -6.75 -5.14 10.66
CA GLN A 108 -6.26 -6.53 10.60
C GLN A 108 -5.06 -6.67 9.67
N VAL A 109 -5.07 -5.98 8.52
CA VAL A 109 -3.93 -5.91 7.59
C VAL A 109 -2.71 -5.31 8.28
N MET A 110 -2.90 -4.17 8.98
CA MET A 110 -1.83 -3.49 9.71
C MET A 110 -1.26 -4.34 10.85
N ALA A 111 -2.13 -4.96 11.65
CA ALA A 111 -1.69 -5.82 12.74
C ALA A 111 -0.88 -7.01 12.24
N GLY A 112 -1.32 -7.65 11.17
CA GLY A 112 -0.58 -8.76 10.56
C GLY A 112 0.76 -8.33 9.95
N PHE A 113 0.79 -7.20 9.25
CA PHE A 113 2.03 -6.64 8.68
C PHE A 113 3.05 -6.28 9.77
N LEU A 114 2.61 -5.64 10.86
CA LEU A 114 3.46 -5.33 12.02
C LEU A 114 3.90 -6.59 12.78
N GLY A 115 3.11 -7.68 12.73
CA GLY A 115 3.52 -8.98 13.25
C GLY A 115 4.74 -9.56 12.52
N GLU A 116 4.88 -9.31 11.22
CA GLU A 116 6.04 -9.71 10.42
C GLU A 116 7.21 -8.70 10.53
N LEU A 117 6.91 -7.43 10.78
CA LEU A 117 7.86 -6.31 10.82
C LEU A 117 7.63 -5.44 12.07
N PRO A 118 7.99 -5.92 13.27
CA PRO A 118 7.62 -5.27 14.54
C PRO A 118 8.19 -3.85 14.73
N GLU A 119 9.33 -3.55 14.11
CA GLU A 119 9.96 -2.22 14.22
C GLU A 119 9.36 -1.17 13.27
N SER A 120 8.42 -1.58 12.41
CA SER A 120 7.76 -0.69 11.45
C SER A 120 6.71 0.18 12.14
N ARG A 121 6.41 1.32 11.53
CA ARG A 121 5.40 2.27 12.01
C ARG A 121 4.39 2.57 10.91
N LEU A 122 3.12 2.31 11.19
CA LEU A 122 2.01 2.61 10.30
C LEU A 122 1.07 3.62 10.98
N GLU A 123 0.75 4.69 10.27
CA GLU A 123 -0.26 5.67 10.68
C GLU A 123 -1.49 5.51 9.79
N LEU A 124 -2.69 5.50 10.40
CA LEU A 124 -3.95 5.35 9.67
C LEU A 124 -4.82 6.59 9.84
N GLN A 125 -5.11 7.25 8.74
CA GLN A 125 -6.11 8.31 8.66
C GLN A 125 -7.40 7.76 8.06
N VAL A 126 -8.52 7.90 8.77
CA VAL A 126 -9.85 7.46 8.31
C VAL A 126 -10.72 8.68 8.01
N ALA A 127 -11.26 8.74 6.78
CA ALA A 127 -12.20 9.77 6.36
C ALA A 127 -13.25 9.14 5.42
N ASN A 128 -14.10 9.94 4.74
CA ASN A 128 -14.85 9.42 3.59
C ASN A 128 -13.92 9.28 2.37
N SER A 129 -14.37 8.57 1.34
CA SER A 129 -13.53 8.29 0.17
C SER A 129 -13.01 9.56 -0.51
N GLY A 130 -13.82 10.62 -0.61
CA GLY A 130 -13.42 11.90 -1.18
C GLY A 130 -12.28 12.55 -0.40
N GLY A 131 -12.43 12.69 0.93
CA GLY A 131 -11.40 13.30 1.78
C GLY A 131 -10.09 12.49 1.82
N VAL A 132 -10.16 11.16 1.69
CA VAL A 132 -8.97 10.31 1.58
C VAL A 132 -8.25 10.56 0.25
N ILE A 133 -8.98 10.67 -0.86
CA ILE A 133 -8.38 10.95 -2.18
C ILE A 133 -7.71 12.34 -2.20
N GLU A 134 -8.34 13.36 -1.61
CA GLU A 134 -7.73 14.70 -1.49
C GLU A 134 -6.43 14.64 -0.68
N ALA A 135 -6.43 13.95 0.46
CA ALA A 135 -5.24 13.80 1.29
C ALA A 135 -4.10 13.07 0.54
N LEU A 136 -4.45 12.07 -0.29
CA LEU A 136 -3.49 11.34 -1.11
C LEU A 136 -2.93 12.22 -2.24
N ALA A 137 -3.78 13.04 -2.89
CA ALA A 137 -3.37 13.97 -3.94
C ALA A 137 -2.39 15.05 -3.42
N GLU A 138 -2.50 15.42 -2.15
CA GLU A 138 -1.60 16.35 -1.48
C GLU A 138 -0.36 15.69 -0.86
N PHE A 139 -0.08 14.40 -1.16
CA PHE A 139 1.03 13.63 -0.59
C PHE A 139 1.03 13.54 0.95
N ARG A 140 -0.10 13.78 1.62
CA ARG A 140 -0.25 13.56 3.06
C ARG A 140 -0.36 12.08 3.43
N LEU A 141 -0.61 11.23 2.44
CA LEU A 141 -0.70 9.78 2.56
C LEU A 141 0.22 9.11 1.54
N ASP A 142 0.72 7.94 1.88
CA ASP A 142 1.54 7.11 0.99
C ASP A 142 0.69 6.22 0.08
N VAL A 143 -0.40 5.71 0.59
CA VAL A 143 -1.38 4.87 -0.09
C VAL A 143 -2.75 5.05 0.56
N ALA A 144 -3.80 4.82 -0.21
CA ALA A 144 -5.17 4.86 0.31
C ALA A 144 -6.00 3.66 -0.16
N PHE A 145 -7.05 3.34 0.62
CA PHE A 145 -8.02 2.30 0.32
C PHE A 145 -9.43 2.89 0.38
N ILE A 146 -10.17 2.82 -0.73
CA ILE A 146 -11.47 3.47 -0.88
C ILE A 146 -12.56 2.53 -1.39
N GLU A 147 -13.82 2.87 -1.10
CA GLU A 147 -15.01 2.05 -1.35
C GLU A 147 -15.67 2.29 -2.72
N ALA A 148 -15.27 3.33 -3.44
CA ALA A 148 -15.85 3.66 -4.74
C ALA A 148 -14.79 4.23 -5.67
N PRO A 149 -14.94 4.09 -7.00
CA PRO A 149 -13.98 4.58 -7.98
C PRO A 149 -14.11 6.10 -8.18
N ILE A 150 -13.62 6.87 -7.20
CA ILE A 150 -13.55 8.34 -7.29
C ILE A 150 -12.44 8.71 -8.27
N GLN A 151 -12.82 9.34 -9.37
CA GLN A 151 -11.86 9.80 -10.37
C GLN A 151 -11.14 11.05 -9.90
N HIS A 152 -9.81 11.04 -9.98
CA HIS A 152 -8.96 12.19 -9.74
C HIS A 152 -7.76 12.12 -10.70
N PRO A 153 -7.38 13.23 -11.38
CA PRO A 153 -6.37 13.20 -12.44
C PRO A 153 -4.98 12.75 -11.97
N GLN A 154 -4.67 12.91 -10.71
CA GLN A 154 -3.38 12.54 -10.12
C GLN A 154 -3.41 11.20 -9.38
N ILE A 155 -4.54 10.48 -9.34
CA ILE A 155 -4.67 9.25 -8.55
C ILE A 155 -4.94 8.07 -9.46
N GLN A 156 -4.12 7.05 -9.31
CA GLN A 156 -4.31 5.75 -9.94
C GLN A 156 -5.06 4.81 -8.99
N LEU A 157 -6.15 4.25 -9.46
CA LEU A 157 -6.95 3.25 -8.75
C LEU A 157 -6.65 1.85 -9.27
N THR A 158 -6.47 0.91 -8.35
CA THR A 158 -6.32 -0.52 -8.65
C THR A 158 -7.35 -1.30 -7.84
N PRO A 159 -8.15 -2.19 -8.44
CA PRO A 159 -9.04 -3.07 -7.69
C PRO A 159 -8.29 -3.82 -6.58
N TRP A 160 -8.92 -3.93 -5.39
CA TRP A 160 -8.32 -4.58 -4.23
C TRP A 160 -9.14 -5.74 -3.70
N MET A 161 -10.43 -5.52 -3.37
CA MET A 161 -11.33 -6.54 -2.83
C MET A 161 -12.75 -6.34 -3.35
N ALA A 162 -13.51 -7.43 -3.42
CA ALA A 162 -14.96 -7.38 -3.61
C ALA A 162 -15.68 -7.07 -2.28
N ASP A 163 -16.82 -6.40 -2.37
CA ASP A 163 -17.73 -6.14 -1.26
C ASP A 163 -19.18 -6.12 -1.74
N GLU A 164 -20.10 -6.34 -0.83
CA GLU A 164 -21.54 -6.27 -1.08
C GLU A 164 -22.20 -5.37 -0.06
N LEU A 165 -23.15 -4.53 -0.52
CA LEU A 165 -24.01 -3.77 0.36
C LEU A 165 -25.27 -4.56 0.65
N LEU A 166 -25.62 -4.63 1.93
CA LEU A 166 -26.85 -5.24 2.40
C LEU A 166 -27.85 -4.17 2.81
N LEU A 167 -29.12 -4.44 2.56
CA LEU A 167 -30.23 -3.68 3.12
C LEU A 167 -30.58 -4.31 4.47
N VAL A 168 -30.52 -3.52 5.54
CA VAL A 168 -30.71 -4.00 6.91
C VAL A 168 -31.77 -3.19 7.64
N VAL A 169 -32.48 -3.86 8.52
CA VAL A 169 -33.56 -3.29 9.39
C VAL A 169 -33.46 -3.85 10.79
N ALA A 170 -34.22 -3.26 11.72
CA ALA A 170 -34.45 -3.85 13.04
C ALA A 170 -35.29 -5.15 12.94
N PRO A 171 -35.14 -6.10 13.88
CA PRO A 171 -35.93 -7.36 13.89
C PRO A 171 -37.45 -7.17 13.96
N ASP A 172 -37.89 -6.09 14.57
CA ASP A 172 -39.33 -5.73 14.72
C ASP A 172 -39.85 -4.81 13.58
N HIS A 173 -39.02 -4.50 12.60
CA HIS A 173 -39.41 -3.71 11.42
C HIS A 173 -40.43 -4.49 10.58
N PRO A 174 -41.51 -3.87 10.05
CA PRO A 174 -42.56 -4.57 9.28
C PRO A 174 -42.01 -5.38 8.10
N LEU A 175 -40.96 -4.91 7.45
CA LEU A 175 -40.32 -5.62 6.30
C LEU A 175 -39.50 -6.82 6.73
N ALA A 176 -39.10 -6.95 7.99
CA ALA A 176 -38.31 -8.09 8.48
C ALA A 176 -39.13 -9.39 8.50
N ALA A 177 -40.45 -9.30 8.69
CA ALA A 177 -41.36 -10.43 8.72
C ALA A 177 -42.15 -10.60 7.39
N ALA A 178 -41.89 -9.79 6.38
CA ALA A 178 -42.56 -9.88 5.07
C ALA A 178 -42.13 -11.12 4.31
N GLU A 179 -43.06 -11.85 3.70
CA GLU A 179 -42.75 -12.99 2.82
C GLU A 179 -41.94 -12.59 1.60
N SER A 180 -42.09 -11.36 1.12
CA SER A 180 -41.29 -10.76 0.05
C SER A 180 -41.26 -9.25 0.19
N VAL A 181 -40.16 -8.63 -0.16
CA VAL A 181 -39.98 -7.17 -0.18
C VAL A 181 -40.06 -6.68 -1.62
N THR A 182 -40.88 -5.67 -1.88
CA THR A 182 -41.05 -5.09 -3.21
C THR A 182 -40.30 -3.77 -3.35
N LEU A 183 -40.11 -3.30 -4.61
CA LEU A 183 -39.53 -1.98 -4.87
C LEU A 183 -40.39 -0.84 -4.30
N GLN A 184 -41.72 -1.04 -4.25
CA GLN A 184 -42.64 -0.05 -3.66
C GLN A 184 -42.50 0.04 -2.14
N ASP A 185 -42.28 -1.10 -1.47
CA ASP A 185 -41.99 -1.12 -0.02
C ASP A 185 -40.72 -0.37 0.32
N LEU A 186 -39.67 -0.61 -0.48
CA LEU A 186 -38.38 0.09 -0.34
C LEU A 186 -38.52 1.59 -0.61
N ALA A 187 -39.26 2.00 -1.62
CA ALA A 187 -39.47 3.42 -1.96
C ALA A 187 -40.29 4.15 -0.89
N ALA A 188 -41.26 3.48 -0.28
CA ALA A 188 -42.12 4.05 0.77
C ALA A 188 -41.44 4.10 2.16
N ALA A 189 -40.45 3.26 2.41
CA ALA A 189 -39.76 3.18 3.68
C ALA A 189 -38.92 4.42 3.98
N ARG A 190 -38.59 4.61 5.28
CA ARG A 190 -37.55 5.58 5.66
C ARG A 190 -36.16 4.98 5.48
N TRP A 191 -35.21 5.81 5.09
CA TRP A 191 -33.82 5.42 4.92
C TRP A 191 -32.92 6.23 5.83
N VAL A 192 -31.86 5.59 6.31
CA VAL A 192 -30.72 6.24 6.93
C VAL A 192 -29.55 6.10 5.97
N LEU A 193 -29.11 7.22 5.40
CA LEU A 193 -28.08 7.20 4.36
C LEU A 193 -26.76 7.76 4.88
N ARG A 194 -25.69 7.36 4.22
CA ARG A 194 -24.37 7.94 4.41
C ARG A 194 -24.30 9.34 3.80
N GLU A 195 -23.37 10.11 4.30
CA GLU A 195 -23.04 11.46 3.83
C GLU A 195 -22.56 11.48 2.38
N SER A 196 -22.68 12.64 1.73
CA SER A 196 -22.08 12.90 0.42
C SER A 196 -20.56 12.68 0.46
N GLY A 197 -19.97 12.14 -0.62
CA GLY A 197 -18.56 11.76 -0.68
C GLY A 197 -18.25 10.39 -0.04
N SER A 198 -19.21 9.72 0.57
CA SER A 198 -19.09 8.33 1.02
C SER A 198 -19.17 7.37 -0.18
N GLY A 199 -18.25 6.40 -0.26
CA GLY A 199 -18.33 5.35 -1.29
C GLY A 199 -19.59 4.48 -1.19
N THR A 200 -20.10 4.24 0.00
CA THR A 200 -21.40 3.57 0.21
C THR A 200 -22.55 4.40 -0.36
N ARG A 201 -22.53 5.73 -0.16
CA ARG A 201 -23.54 6.64 -0.73
C ARG A 201 -23.48 6.64 -2.26
N VAL A 202 -22.30 6.70 -2.84
CA VAL A 202 -22.09 6.62 -4.30
C VAL A 202 -22.70 5.32 -4.86
N THR A 203 -22.44 4.18 -4.23
CA THR A 203 -22.99 2.89 -4.66
C THR A 203 -24.52 2.87 -4.55
N PHE A 204 -25.09 3.40 -3.46
CA PHE A 204 -26.53 3.53 -3.28
C PHE A 204 -27.15 4.39 -4.40
N GLU A 205 -26.58 5.54 -4.71
CA GLU A 205 -27.05 6.44 -5.75
C GLU A 205 -26.96 5.84 -7.15
N GLN A 206 -25.99 4.97 -7.39
CA GLN A 206 -25.80 4.31 -8.69
C GLN A 206 -26.67 3.06 -8.87
N GLN A 207 -26.90 2.26 -7.83
CA GLN A 207 -27.52 0.95 -7.95
C GLN A 207 -28.94 0.87 -7.38
N VAL A 208 -29.27 1.69 -6.36
CA VAL A 208 -30.57 1.66 -5.65
C VAL A 208 -31.48 2.79 -6.14
N LEU A 209 -31.02 4.03 -6.06
CA LEU A 209 -31.84 5.20 -6.34
C LEU A 209 -32.44 5.22 -7.75
N PRO A 210 -31.77 4.82 -8.84
CA PRO A 210 -32.38 4.80 -10.19
C PRO A 210 -33.54 3.82 -10.31
N ARG A 211 -33.60 2.78 -9.45
CA ARG A 211 -34.65 1.76 -9.46
C ARG A 211 -35.84 2.11 -8.58
N LEU A 212 -35.61 2.94 -7.56
CA LEU A 212 -36.66 3.39 -6.63
C LEU A 212 -37.25 4.77 -7.04
N GLY A 213 -36.54 5.54 -7.89
CA GLY A 213 -36.90 6.89 -8.28
C GLY A 213 -36.58 7.92 -7.20
N SER A 214 -37.22 7.80 -6.04
CA SER A 214 -36.96 8.64 -4.87
C SER A 214 -37.08 7.83 -3.60
N VAL A 215 -36.44 8.29 -2.53
CA VAL A 215 -36.49 7.67 -1.21
C VAL A 215 -36.72 8.72 -0.12
N ASN A 216 -37.44 8.36 0.94
CA ASN A 216 -37.55 9.20 2.11
C ASN A 216 -36.36 9.00 3.03
N ALA A 217 -35.33 9.85 2.89
CA ALA A 217 -34.10 9.80 3.67
C ALA A 217 -33.90 11.06 4.53
N PRO A 218 -34.65 11.21 5.64
CA PRO A 218 -34.59 12.41 6.48
C PRO A 218 -33.30 12.54 7.28
N LEU A 219 -32.49 11.47 7.34
CA LEU A 219 -31.21 11.45 8.06
C LEU A 219 -30.05 11.10 7.14
N GLU A 220 -29.04 11.96 7.16
CA GLU A 220 -27.73 11.72 6.58
C GLU A 220 -26.69 11.62 7.70
N VAL A 221 -25.93 10.53 7.74
CA VAL A 221 -25.05 10.19 8.86
C VAL A 221 -23.66 9.79 8.36
N SER A 222 -22.62 10.40 8.90
CA SER A 222 -21.24 10.17 8.48
C SER A 222 -20.55 8.97 9.15
N ASN A 223 -21.24 8.23 10.02
CA ASN A 223 -20.66 7.13 10.79
C ASN A 223 -21.52 5.86 10.64
N ALA A 224 -20.93 4.76 10.22
CA ALA A 224 -21.61 3.49 10.04
C ALA A 224 -22.17 2.92 11.36
N GLU A 225 -21.47 3.11 12.50
CA GLU A 225 -21.94 2.69 13.81
C GLU A 225 -23.24 3.44 14.20
N ALA A 226 -23.29 4.76 13.97
CA ALA A 226 -24.49 5.54 14.22
C ALA A 226 -25.66 5.09 13.32
N ILE A 227 -25.40 4.72 12.06
CA ILE A 227 -26.43 4.14 11.19
C ILE A 227 -26.95 2.81 11.76
N LYS A 228 -26.05 1.89 12.20
CA LYS A 228 -26.46 0.62 12.81
C LYS A 228 -27.36 0.84 14.01
N GLN A 229 -27.03 1.78 14.90
CA GLN A 229 -27.84 2.12 16.07
C GLN A 229 -29.20 2.69 15.69
N LEU A 230 -29.27 3.59 14.72
CA LEU A 230 -30.51 4.15 14.21
C LEU A 230 -31.42 3.07 13.60
N VAL A 231 -30.84 2.19 12.80
CA VAL A 231 -31.57 1.06 12.19
C VAL A 231 -32.05 0.09 13.27
N ALA A 232 -31.20 -0.30 14.22
CA ALA A 232 -31.56 -1.20 15.32
C ALA A 232 -32.65 -0.62 16.22
N SER A 233 -32.76 0.72 16.32
CA SER A 233 -33.88 1.38 17.05
C SER A 233 -35.19 1.46 16.25
N GLY A 234 -35.28 0.82 15.08
CA GLY A 234 -36.48 0.80 14.25
C GLY A 234 -36.71 2.06 13.40
N PHE A 235 -35.70 2.94 13.24
CA PHE A 235 -35.89 4.19 12.49
C PHE A 235 -36.20 3.96 11.00
N GLY A 236 -35.65 2.92 10.39
CA GLY A 236 -35.86 2.60 8.98
C GLY A 236 -34.79 1.65 8.39
N ILE A 237 -34.56 1.75 7.09
CA ILE A 237 -33.64 0.88 6.34
C ILE A 237 -32.25 1.50 6.31
N GLY A 238 -31.24 0.69 6.60
CA GLY A 238 -29.81 0.99 6.35
C GLY A 238 -29.30 0.27 5.11
N CYS A 239 -28.41 0.93 4.35
CA CYS A 239 -27.65 0.32 3.27
C CYS A 239 -26.17 0.35 3.67
N LEU A 240 -25.61 -0.80 4.05
CA LEU A 240 -24.27 -0.90 4.63
C LEU A 240 -23.52 -2.10 4.06
N SER A 241 -22.17 -2.03 4.08
CA SER A 241 -21.32 -3.16 3.72
C SER A 241 -21.64 -4.38 4.59
N GLN A 242 -21.67 -5.56 3.98
CA GLN A 242 -21.78 -6.83 4.68
C GLN A 242 -20.75 -6.94 5.81
N ARG A 243 -19.53 -6.52 5.55
CA ARG A 243 -18.40 -6.56 6.51
C ARG A 243 -18.63 -5.66 7.73
N VAL A 244 -19.46 -4.62 7.59
CA VAL A 244 -19.80 -3.67 8.65
C VAL A 244 -20.91 -4.21 9.57
N VAL A 245 -21.85 -4.97 9.03
CA VAL A 245 -23.06 -5.43 9.75
C VAL A 245 -23.03 -6.90 10.14
N GLN A 246 -21.98 -7.64 9.76
CA GLN A 246 -21.87 -9.08 9.97
C GLN A 246 -22.07 -9.49 11.44
N ALA A 247 -21.52 -8.73 12.38
CA ALA A 247 -21.63 -9.03 13.81
C ALA A 247 -23.05 -8.82 14.32
N GLU A 248 -23.73 -7.75 13.92
CA GLU A 248 -25.12 -7.44 14.30
C GLU A 248 -26.12 -8.46 13.70
N LEU A 249 -25.88 -8.87 12.45
CA LEU A 249 -26.67 -9.94 11.82
C LEU A 249 -26.50 -11.26 12.58
N ALA A 250 -25.27 -11.62 12.94
CA ALA A 250 -24.99 -12.85 13.69
C ALA A 250 -25.63 -12.86 15.10
N ARG A 251 -25.76 -11.68 15.74
CA ARG A 251 -26.43 -11.52 17.05
C ARG A 251 -27.94 -11.33 16.95
N GLY A 252 -28.49 -11.19 15.73
CA GLY A 252 -29.91 -10.91 15.53
C GLY A 252 -30.31 -9.48 15.93
N GLU A 253 -29.38 -8.56 16.09
CA GLU A 253 -29.66 -7.14 16.39
C GLU A 253 -30.13 -6.38 15.14
N LEU A 254 -29.72 -6.88 13.95
CA LEU A 254 -30.21 -6.46 12.65
C LEU A 254 -30.68 -7.67 11.85
N VAL A 255 -31.57 -7.43 10.90
CA VAL A 255 -32.07 -8.42 9.93
C VAL A 255 -31.74 -7.92 8.53
N GLN A 256 -31.18 -8.78 7.70
CA GLN A 256 -31.01 -8.53 6.27
C GLN A 256 -32.34 -8.69 5.56
N LEU A 257 -32.73 -7.69 4.77
CA LEU A 257 -33.89 -7.80 3.89
C LEU A 257 -33.59 -8.65 2.65
N ASP A 258 -34.60 -9.42 2.23
CA ASP A 258 -34.60 -9.95 0.87
C ASP A 258 -34.64 -8.79 -0.12
N ASN A 259 -33.59 -8.69 -0.97
CA ASN A 259 -33.36 -7.50 -1.76
C ASN A 259 -33.88 -7.68 -3.20
N PRO A 260 -35.03 -7.07 -3.56
CA PRO A 260 -35.61 -7.15 -4.91
C PRO A 260 -34.74 -6.48 -5.99
N LEU A 261 -33.71 -5.74 -5.61
CA LEU A 261 -32.75 -5.13 -6.54
C LEU A 261 -31.70 -6.13 -7.00
N GLY A 262 -31.58 -7.30 -6.33
CA GLY A 262 -30.47 -8.24 -6.50
C GLY A 262 -29.21 -7.80 -5.74
N PRO A 263 -28.09 -8.50 -5.88
CA PRO A 263 -26.86 -8.22 -5.16
C PRO A 263 -26.30 -6.83 -5.47
N LEU A 264 -26.07 -6.02 -4.44
CA LEU A 264 -25.48 -4.68 -4.58
C LEU A 264 -23.96 -4.77 -4.46
N ARG A 265 -23.34 -5.30 -5.48
CA ARG A 265 -21.87 -5.54 -5.52
C ARG A 265 -21.10 -4.28 -5.80
N ARG A 266 -19.95 -4.16 -5.14
CA ARG A 266 -18.96 -3.10 -5.38
C ARG A 266 -17.54 -3.63 -5.27
N THR A 267 -16.60 -2.83 -5.69
CA THR A 267 -15.17 -3.11 -5.56
C THR A 267 -14.53 -2.07 -4.66
N PHE A 268 -13.71 -2.50 -3.73
CA PHE A 268 -12.78 -1.65 -3.01
C PHE A 268 -11.54 -1.45 -3.86
N PHE A 269 -10.96 -0.27 -3.77
CA PHE A 269 -9.80 0.12 -4.56
C PHE A 269 -8.64 0.51 -3.67
N ARG A 270 -7.46 0.11 -4.08
CA ARG A 270 -6.20 0.69 -3.66
C ARG A 270 -5.90 1.89 -4.53
N ALA A 271 -5.51 3.01 -3.93
CA ALA A 271 -5.23 4.26 -4.58
C ALA A 271 -3.79 4.72 -4.31
N LEU A 272 -3.09 5.18 -5.34
CA LEU A 272 -1.75 5.75 -5.27
C LEU A 272 -1.71 7.05 -6.10
N HIS A 273 -0.91 8.01 -5.64
CA HIS A 273 -0.60 9.18 -6.48
C HIS A 273 0.27 8.73 -7.66
N ILE A 274 0.00 9.22 -8.89
CA ILE A 274 0.72 8.81 -10.11
C ILE A 274 2.22 9.08 -10.04
N ASP A 275 2.63 10.13 -9.33
CA ASP A 275 4.03 10.51 -9.14
C ASP A 275 4.64 9.94 -7.85
N LYS A 276 3.93 9.07 -7.12
CA LYS A 276 4.46 8.45 -5.91
C LYS A 276 5.58 7.49 -6.26
N TYR A 277 6.78 7.77 -5.75
CA TYR A 277 7.88 6.80 -5.86
C TYR A 277 7.58 5.57 -4.98
N PRO A 278 7.51 4.37 -5.56
CA PRO A 278 7.20 3.17 -4.81
C PRO A 278 8.45 2.67 -4.08
N THR A 279 8.68 3.16 -2.86
CA THR A 279 9.77 2.69 -1.99
C THR A 279 9.68 1.18 -1.72
N ALA A 280 10.77 0.55 -1.30
CA ALA A 280 10.77 -0.88 -0.95
C ALA A 280 9.74 -1.18 0.14
N GLY A 281 9.64 -0.34 1.17
CA GLY A 281 8.66 -0.46 2.24
C GLY A 281 7.21 -0.35 1.76
N LEU A 282 6.93 0.61 0.87
CA LEU A 282 5.58 0.75 0.29
C LEU A 282 5.22 -0.48 -0.55
N ARG A 283 6.11 -0.96 -1.43
CA ARG A 283 5.86 -2.19 -2.21
C ARG A 283 5.55 -3.38 -1.30
N ARG A 284 6.37 -3.61 -0.27
CA ARG A 284 6.19 -4.71 0.69
C ARG A 284 4.82 -4.65 1.39
N PHE A 285 4.37 -3.45 1.79
CA PHE A 285 3.05 -3.27 2.37
C PHE A 285 1.92 -3.55 1.37
N LEU A 286 2.07 -3.09 0.12
CA LEU A 286 1.08 -3.30 -0.94
C LEU A 286 0.93 -4.78 -1.29
N ASP A 287 2.04 -5.51 -1.39
CA ASP A 287 2.06 -6.95 -1.65
C ASP A 287 1.40 -7.71 -0.49
N TYR A 288 1.75 -7.37 0.76
CA TYR A 288 1.11 -7.94 1.94
C TYR A 288 -0.41 -7.70 1.97
N ALA A 289 -0.85 -6.46 1.69
CA ALA A 289 -2.27 -6.12 1.65
C ALA A 289 -3.02 -6.86 0.54
N GLN A 290 -2.37 -7.11 -0.60
CA GLN A 290 -2.94 -7.88 -1.70
C GLN A 290 -3.09 -9.37 -1.33
N ASP A 291 -2.06 -9.97 -0.73
CA ASP A 291 -2.09 -11.36 -0.29
C ASP A 291 -3.12 -11.58 0.83
N TRP A 292 -3.25 -10.60 1.73
CA TRP A 292 -4.28 -10.63 2.78
C TRP A 292 -5.68 -10.61 2.17
N ALA A 293 -5.92 -9.76 1.16
CA ALA A 293 -7.20 -9.67 0.46
C ALA A 293 -7.56 -10.99 -0.22
N ALA A 294 -6.62 -11.59 -0.95
CA ALA A 294 -6.83 -12.87 -1.63
C ALA A 294 -7.21 -14.02 -0.66
N ARG A 295 -6.63 -14.03 0.55
CA ARG A 295 -7.00 -15.00 1.59
C ARG A 295 -8.38 -14.72 2.20
N SER A 296 -8.77 -13.45 2.33
CA SER A 296 -10.04 -13.04 2.94
C SER A 296 -11.25 -13.18 2.01
N ASP A 297 -11.06 -13.18 0.70
CA ASP A 297 -12.13 -13.42 -0.29
C ASP A 297 -12.37 -14.92 -0.52
N ALA A 298 -11.48 -15.80 -0.03
CA ALA A 298 -11.60 -17.26 -0.14
C ALA A 298 -12.40 -17.90 1.04
N ILE A 299 -12.78 -17.12 2.04
CA ILE A 299 -13.55 -17.51 3.23
C ILE A 299 -14.98 -16.96 3.11
#